data_80cfd229dd6d34c34ccc37c20e921d88
#
_entry.id   80cfd229dd6d34c34ccc37c20e921d88
#
_cell.length_a   1.000
_cell.length_b   1.000
_cell.length_c   1.000
_cell.angle_alpha   90.00
_cell.angle_beta   90.00
_cell.angle_gamma   90.00
#
_symmetry.space_group_name_H-M   'P 1'
#
loop_
_entity.id
_entity.type
_entity.pdbx_description
1 polymer ?
#
loop_
_entity_poly.entity_id
_entity_poly.type
_entity_poly.pdbx_seq_one_letter_code
_entity_poly.pdbx_strand_id
1 'polypeptide(L)'
;MNKFSKLALVGIVAAGSLAIYASPSFAAEVGSTTSKADITFKNDDGTTPTNPVDPTNPGDNVTPTDPDAPTPTTGKLRLDYVSNIHFGEQTISGSDTTYKAKYDEVLQSDGVTKKYVPTFAQVTDNRGTNAGWKLQVSNDQFKAGTEELTGAVLTLKDATLNSANVSKPTNASTVILNGNSLTQDVVNAPENSGMGVWTNAFGKTIGADETSENASVTLRVPGETKKAADEKYVTTLTWTLTDTPD
;
A
#
# COMPACT_ATOMS: atom_id res chain seq x y z
N MET A 1 -5.61 -57.83 51.63
CA MET A 1 -6.60 -58.92 51.94
C MET A 1 -7.60 -58.98 50.79
N ASN A 2 -7.41 -60.00 50.00
CA ASN A 2 -8.37 -60.97 49.40
C ASN A 2 -9.82 -60.51 49.16
N LYS A 3 -10.31 -60.63 47.94
CA LYS A 3 -11.08 -61.85 47.58
C LYS A 3 -11.34 -61.90 46.03
N PHE A 4 -10.88 -62.98 45.47
CA PHE A 4 -11.33 -63.54 44.18
C PHE A 4 -12.80 -64.01 44.30
N SER A 5 -13.59 -63.83 43.27
CA SER A 5 -14.79 -64.64 43.05
C SER A 5 -14.82 -65.10 41.60
N LYS A 6 -14.62 -66.39 41.45
CA LYS A 6 -14.88 -67.18 40.23
C LYS A 6 -16.40 -67.40 40.10
N LEU A 7 -16.92 -67.22 38.91
CA LEU A 7 -18.18 -67.88 38.62
C LEU A 7 -18.15 -68.49 37.21
N ALA A 8 -18.73 -69.67 37.17
CA ALA A 8 -18.52 -70.70 36.16
C ALA A 8 -19.32 -70.50 34.86
N LEU A 9 -18.82 -71.15 33.91
CA LEU A 9 -19.24 -71.52 32.57
C LEU A 9 -20.63 -72.16 32.55
N VAL A 10 -21.51 -71.74 31.66
CA VAL A 10 -22.59 -72.56 31.09
C VAL A 10 -22.60 -72.35 29.58
N GLY A 11 -22.32 -73.48 28.90
CA GLY A 11 -22.36 -73.52 27.45
C GLY A 11 -23.78 -73.59 26.88
N ILE A 12 -24.00 -72.91 25.79
CA ILE A 12 -25.07 -73.22 24.85
C ILE A 12 -24.47 -73.20 23.45
N VAL A 13 -24.43 -74.40 22.84
CA VAL A 13 -24.09 -74.56 21.39
C VAL A 13 -25.37 -74.21 20.62
N ALA A 14 -25.32 -73.17 19.82
CA ALA A 14 -26.23 -72.93 18.72
C ALA A 14 -25.42 -72.56 17.47
N ALA A 15 -25.49 -73.45 16.48
CA ALA A 15 -24.92 -73.25 15.16
C ALA A 15 -25.59 -72.09 14.43
N GLY A 16 -24.81 -71.11 13.98
CA GLY A 16 -25.33 -70.05 13.15
C GLY A 16 -24.19 -69.12 12.70
N SER A 17 -23.84 -69.23 11.42
CA SER A 17 -23.12 -68.24 10.57
C SER A 17 -21.95 -67.47 11.22
N LEU A 18 -20.70 -67.87 10.91
CA LEU A 18 -19.50 -67.07 11.15
C LEU A 18 -19.57 -65.77 10.33
N ALA A 19 -20.14 -64.74 10.91
CA ALA A 19 -19.78 -63.37 10.49
C ALA A 19 -18.45 -63.03 11.17
N ILE A 20 -17.35 -63.10 10.42
CA ILE A 20 -16.05 -62.58 10.86
C ILE A 20 -16.17 -61.05 10.94
N TYR A 21 -16.56 -60.54 12.08
CA TYR A 21 -16.36 -59.15 12.38
C TYR A 21 -14.88 -58.94 12.57
N ALA A 22 -14.19 -58.40 11.52
CA ALA A 22 -12.86 -57.84 11.68
C ALA A 22 -13.01 -56.65 12.67
N SER A 23 -12.59 -56.88 13.90
CA SER A 23 -12.49 -55.77 14.87
C SER A 23 -11.48 -54.78 14.32
N PRO A 24 -11.84 -53.47 14.23
CA PRO A 24 -10.84 -52.49 13.82
C PRO A 24 -9.69 -52.58 14.82
N SER A 25 -8.52 -52.93 14.33
CA SER A 25 -7.30 -52.84 15.09
C SER A 25 -6.95 -51.39 15.28
N PHE A 26 -7.31 -50.80 16.41
CA PHE A 26 -6.79 -49.50 16.81
C PHE A 26 -5.33 -49.72 17.23
N ALA A 27 -4.41 -49.06 16.53
CA ALA A 27 -3.02 -49.03 16.98
C ALA A 27 -3.01 -48.35 18.37
N ALA A 28 -2.52 -49.09 19.36
CA ALA A 28 -2.35 -48.50 20.69
C ALA A 28 -1.17 -47.52 20.64
N GLU A 29 -1.36 -46.32 21.20
CA GLU A 29 -0.25 -45.39 21.41
C GLU A 29 0.77 -46.02 22.38
N VAL A 30 1.99 -46.19 21.90
CA VAL A 30 3.06 -46.88 22.66
C VAL A 30 3.75 -45.87 23.62
N GLY A 31 3.62 -44.59 23.33
CA GLY A 31 4.13 -43.49 24.15
C GLY A 31 4.13 -42.17 23.37
N SER A 32 4.05 -41.08 24.08
CA SER A 32 4.21 -39.74 23.54
C SER A 32 5.25 -38.96 24.36
N THR A 33 5.92 -38.03 23.71
CA THR A 33 6.80 -37.06 24.36
C THR A 33 6.55 -35.69 23.74
N THR A 34 6.91 -34.62 24.47
CA THR A 34 6.73 -33.25 24.01
C THR A 34 8.08 -32.58 23.78
N SER A 35 8.17 -31.81 22.72
CA SER A 35 9.29 -30.89 22.46
C SER A 35 8.75 -29.47 22.40
N LYS A 36 9.66 -28.47 22.52
CA LYS A 36 9.33 -27.06 22.38
C LYS A 36 10.02 -26.52 21.14
N ALA A 37 9.36 -25.57 20.47
CA ALA A 37 9.94 -24.72 19.45
C ALA A 37 9.64 -23.26 19.84
N ASP A 38 10.59 -22.37 19.60
CA ASP A 38 10.43 -20.95 19.88
C ASP A 38 10.94 -20.11 18.71
N ILE A 39 10.40 -18.88 18.62
CA ILE A 39 10.82 -17.85 17.67
C ILE A 39 10.65 -16.50 18.33
N THR A 40 11.57 -15.57 18.06
CA THR A 40 11.49 -14.18 18.51
C THR A 40 11.51 -13.27 17.30
N PHE A 41 10.49 -12.40 17.18
CA PHE A 41 10.45 -11.34 16.18
C PHE A 41 11.04 -10.07 16.78
N LYS A 42 11.87 -9.38 16.00
CA LYS A 42 12.42 -8.06 16.34
C LYS A 42 11.88 -7.03 15.38
N ASN A 43 11.59 -5.85 15.91
CA ASN A 43 11.25 -4.73 15.06
C ASN A 43 12.49 -4.27 14.28
N ASP A 44 12.25 -3.69 13.10
CA ASP A 44 13.17 -2.81 12.41
C ASP A 44 13.52 -1.60 13.33
N ASP A 45 14.73 -1.08 13.27
CA ASP A 45 15.16 0.07 14.07
C ASP A 45 14.57 1.41 13.54
N GLY A 46 14.05 1.39 12.33
CA GLY A 46 13.44 2.55 11.68
C GLY A 46 14.44 3.61 11.21
N THR A 47 15.73 3.31 11.21
CA THR A 47 16.77 4.28 10.82
C THR A 47 17.04 4.31 9.32
N THR A 48 16.79 3.20 8.63
CA THR A 48 17.01 3.06 7.18
C THR A 48 15.68 3.09 6.46
N PRO A 49 15.44 4.06 5.55
CA PRO A 49 14.25 4.05 4.69
C PRO A 49 14.20 2.80 3.83
N THR A 50 12.99 2.32 3.57
CA THR A 50 12.76 1.24 2.59
C THR A 50 12.88 1.82 1.19
N ASN A 51 13.66 1.19 0.32
CA ASN A 51 13.69 1.60 -1.09
C ASN A 51 12.28 1.57 -1.69
N PRO A 52 11.91 2.53 -2.53
CA PRO A 52 10.65 2.46 -3.25
C PRO A 52 10.53 1.16 -4.02
N VAL A 53 9.33 0.57 -3.97
CA VAL A 53 8.98 -0.59 -4.79
C VAL A 53 8.14 -0.13 -5.97
N ASP A 54 8.18 -0.89 -7.05
CA ASP A 54 7.35 -0.63 -8.23
C ASP A 54 5.86 -0.66 -7.85
N PRO A 55 5.12 0.45 -7.96
CA PRO A 55 3.72 0.50 -7.56
C PRO A 55 2.81 -0.40 -8.40
N THR A 56 3.30 -0.90 -9.54
CA THR A 56 2.58 -1.84 -10.41
C THR A 56 3.05 -3.29 -10.25
N ASN A 57 4.20 -3.51 -9.61
CA ASN A 57 4.76 -4.84 -9.28
C ASN A 57 5.56 -4.78 -7.97
N PRO A 58 4.91 -4.81 -6.79
CA PRO A 58 5.54 -4.52 -5.50
C PRO A 58 6.59 -5.56 -5.05
N GLY A 59 6.89 -6.57 -5.86
CA GLY A 59 8.03 -7.48 -5.65
C GLY A 59 9.37 -6.91 -6.11
N ASP A 60 9.38 -5.86 -6.91
CA ASP A 60 10.58 -5.27 -7.51
C ASP A 60 10.89 -3.90 -6.87
N ASN A 61 12.14 -3.65 -6.53
CA ASN A 61 12.60 -2.33 -6.12
C ASN A 61 12.79 -1.43 -7.34
N VAL A 62 12.54 -0.15 -7.16
CA VAL A 62 12.80 0.89 -8.16
C VAL A 62 13.54 2.07 -7.54
N THR A 63 14.20 2.86 -8.38
CA THR A 63 14.86 4.10 -7.98
C THR A 63 14.23 5.26 -8.74
N PRO A 64 13.50 6.18 -8.05
CA PRO A 64 13.01 7.41 -8.67
C PRO A 64 14.13 8.23 -9.27
N THR A 65 13.90 8.82 -10.45
CA THR A 65 14.90 9.64 -11.14
C THR A 65 14.70 11.14 -10.94
N ASP A 66 13.58 11.55 -10.33
CA ASP A 66 13.33 12.95 -10.01
C ASP A 66 14.40 13.46 -9.02
N PRO A 67 15.24 14.45 -9.42
CA PRO A 67 16.28 14.98 -8.54
C PRO A 67 15.73 15.76 -7.33
N ASP A 68 14.47 16.22 -7.43
CA ASP A 68 13.78 16.97 -6.39
C ASP A 68 12.86 16.06 -5.55
N ALA A 69 13.00 14.73 -5.66
CA ALA A 69 12.18 13.79 -4.90
C ALA A 69 12.27 14.07 -3.39
N PRO A 70 11.13 14.09 -2.68
CA PRO A 70 11.12 14.38 -1.25
C PRO A 70 11.94 13.38 -0.44
N THR A 71 12.58 13.88 0.62
CA THR A 71 13.32 13.03 1.56
C THR A 71 12.36 12.13 2.33
N PRO A 72 12.60 10.81 2.41
CA PRO A 72 11.83 9.89 3.23
C PRO A 72 11.77 10.32 4.70
N THR A 73 10.68 10.00 5.40
CA THR A 73 10.64 10.11 6.86
C THR A 73 11.35 8.92 7.50
N THR A 74 11.67 9.02 8.78
CA THR A 74 12.29 7.95 9.56
C THR A 74 11.32 7.40 10.59
N GLY A 75 11.62 6.24 11.16
CA GLY A 75 10.80 5.56 12.16
C GLY A 75 10.28 4.21 11.68
N LYS A 76 9.70 3.47 12.60
CA LYS A 76 9.12 2.14 12.31
C LYS A 76 7.82 2.23 11.50
N LEU A 77 7.07 3.32 11.63
CA LEU A 77 6.02 3.76 10.73
C LEU A 77 6.55 4.98 9.99
N ARG A 78 6.63 4.92 8.67
CA ARG A 78 7.28 5.96 7.87
C ARG A 78 6.69 6.08 6.48
N LEU A 79 6.83 7.26 5.92
CA LEU A 79 6.56 7.57 4.53
C LEU A 79 7.89 7.45 3.76
N ASP A 80 8.05 6.38 2.99
CA ASP A 80 9.30 6.11 2.28
C ASP A 80 9.43 6.94 1.00
N TYR A 81 8.30 7.22 0.33
CA TYR A 81 8.30 7.93 -0.93
C TYR A 81 6.94 8.59 -1.20
N VAL A 82 6.99 9.73 -1.84
CA VAL A 82 5.85 10.36 -2.53
C VAL A 82 6.33 10.98 -3.83
N SER A 83 5.55 10.85 -4.88
CA SER A 83 5.86 11.44 -6.19
C SER A 83 5.69 12.95 -6.17
N ASN A 84 6.60 13.69 -6.81
CA ASN A 84 6.29 15.00 -7.35
C ASN A 84 5.38 14.85 -8.59
N ILE A 85 4.56 15.86 -8.87
CA ILE A 85 3.59 15.81 -9.96
C ILE A 85 3.96 16.88 -11.00
N HIS A 86 4.23 16.45 -12.23
CA HIS A 86 4.66 17.30 -13.32
C HIS A 86 3.63 17.30 -14.45
N PHE A 87 3.18 18.49 -14.87
CA PHE A 87 2.25 18.68 -16.01
C PHE A 87 2.96 19.12 -17.28
N GLY A 88 4.27 19.38 -17.24
CA GLY A 88 5.05 19.88 -18.34
C GLY A 88 4.67 21.32 -18.75
N GLU A 89 5.17 21.75 -19.91
CA GLU A 89 4.81 23.03 -20.51
C GLU A 89 3.46 22.93 -21.22
N GLN A 90 2.62 23.95 -21.03
CA GLN A 90 1.27 23.98 -21.57
C GLN A 90 0.98 25.31 -22.26
N THR A 91 0.29 25.26 -23.38
CA THR A 91 -0.14 26.47 -24.08
C THR A 91 -1.26 27.17 -23.28
N ILE A 92 -1.17 28.50 -23.13
CA ILE A 92 -2.19 29.30 -22.47
C ILE A 92 -3.52 29.16 -23.22
N SER A 93 -4.58 28.86 -22.47
CA SER A 93 -5.95 28.74 -22.98
C SER A 93 -6.88 29.70 -22.24
N GLY A 94 -7.78 30.34 -22.95
CA GLY A 94 -8.90 31.09 -22.39
C GLY A 94 -10.14 30.23 -22.10
N SER A 95 -10.07 28.93 -22.31
CA SER A 95 -11.13 27.98 -21.98
C SER A 95 -10.76 27.15 -20.77
N ASP A 96 -11.77 26.61 -20.09
CA ASP A 96 -11.57 25.60 -19.06
C ASP A 96 -10.77 24.44 -19.65
N THR A 97 -9.62 24.16 -19.05
CA THR A 97 -8.72 23.12 -19.57
C THR A 97 -8.32 22.16 -18.45
N THR A 98 -8.23 20.88 -18.82
CA THR A 98 -7.75 19.85 -17.90
C THR A 98 -6.46 19.25 -18.48
N TYR A 99 -5.39 19.46 -17.77
CA TYR A 99 -4.06 18.95 -18.08
C TYR A 99 -3.84 17.62 -17.36
N LYS A 100 -3.12 16.69 -17.97
CA LYS A 100 -2.75 15.39 -17.39
C LYS A 100 -1.31 15.45 -16.92
N ALA A 101 -1.02 14.82 -15.80
CA ALA A 101 0.35 14.70 -15.31
C ALA A 101 1.16 13.74 -16.18
N LYS A 102 2.49 13.88 -16.16
CA LYS A 102 3.41 12.86 -16.66
C LYS A 102 3.41 11.66 -15.71
N TYR A 103 3.80 10.49 -16.23
CA TYR A 103 4.16 9.36 -15.39
C TYR A 103 5.48 9.65 -14.67
N ASP A 104 5.69 9.01 -13.53
CA ASP A 104 6.98 9.07 -12.83
C ASP A 104 8.00 8.19 -13.54
N GLU A 105 9.15 8.74 -13.86
CA GLU A 105 10.27 7.95 -14.35
C GLU A 105 11.00 7.31 -13.17
N VAL A 106 11.20 6.01 -13.25
CA VAL A 106 11.99 5.24 -12.29
C VAL A 106 12.97 4.33 -13.01
N LEU A 107 14.10 4.04 -12.39
CA LEU A 107 14.99 2.96 -12.82
C LEU A 107 14.57 1.66 -12.17
N GLN A 108 14.56 0.58 -12.92
CA GLN A 108 14.34 -0.76 -12.41
C GLN A 108 15.53 -1.23 -11.55
N SER A 109 15.43 -2.39 -10.96
CA SER A 109 16.46 -2.94 -10.05
C SER A 109 17.84 -3.14 -10.69
N ASP A 110 17.94 -3.13 -12.02
CA ASP A 110 19.20 -3.13 -12.75
C ASP A 110 19.93 -1.77 -12.75
N GLY A 111 19.27 -0.72 -12.25
CA GLY A 111 19.79 0.65 -12.17
C GLY A 111 19.95 1.37 -13.51
N VAL A 112 19.46 0.82 -14.60
CA VAL A 112 19.62 1.34 -15.99
C VAL A 112 18.31 1.41 -16.75
N THR A 113 17.48 0.38 -16.65
CA THR A 113 16.24 0.30 -17.42
C THR A 113 15.18 1.24 -16.84
N LYS A 114 14.74 2.19 -17.66
CA LYS A 114 13.68 3.13 -17.31
C LYS A 114 12.32 2.47 -17.36
N LYS A 115 11.45 2.87 -16.44
CA LYS A 115 10.03 2.54 -16.41
C LYS A 115 9.24 3.79 -16.03
N TYR A 116 8.07 3.95 -16.61
CA TYR A 116 7.19 5.09 -16.38
C TYR A 116 5.97 4.62 -15.60
N VAL A 117 5.98 4.85 -14.28
CA VAL A 117 4.98 4.34 -13.35
C VAL A 117 3.97 5.41 -12.98
N PRO A 118 2.74 5.05 -12.53
CA PRO A 118 1.80 6.03 -12.00
C PRO A 118 2.39 6.78 -10.79
N THR A 119 2.01 8.05 -10.63
CA THR A 119 2.22 8.81 -9.41
C THR A 119 1.82 8.00 -8.17
N PHE A 120 2.68 7.90 -7.16
CA PHE A 120 2.41 7.04 -6.00
C PHE A 120 2.99 7.57 -4.68
N ALA A 121 2.47 7.03 -3.59
CA ALA A 121 3.04 7.16 -2.25
C ALA A 121 3.38 5.76 -1.70
N GLN A 122 4.45 5.65 -0.91
CA GLN A 122 4.83 4.42 -0.23
C GLN A 122 4.95 4.61 1.27
N VAL A 123 4.27 3.75 2.03
CA VAL A 123 4.31 3.69 3.50
C VAL A 123 4.86 2.34 3.93
N THR A 124 5.74 2.35 4.94
CA THR A 124 6.18 1.14 5.65
C THR A 124 5.73 1.19 7.10
N ASP A 125 5.06 0.13 7.56
CA ASP A 125 4.75 -0.12 8.97
C ASP A 125 5.43 -1.39 9.47
N ASN A 126 6.55 -1.22 10.17
CA ASN A 126 7.31 -2.29 10.82
C ASN A 126 7.26 -2.19 12.35
N ARG A 127 6.22 -1.56 12.93
CA ARG A 127 6.05 -1.45 14.39
C ARG A 127 5.78 -2.79 15.07
N GLY A 128 5.18 -3.73 14.34
CA GLY A 128 4.78 -5.03 14.88
C GLY A 128 3.59 -4.97 15.85
N THR A 129 2.92 -3.82 15.95
CA THR A 129 1.77 -3.60 16.85
C THR A 129 0.43 -3.85 16.15
N ASN A 130 0.39 -3.78 14.83
CA ASN A 130 -0.84 -3.78 14.01
C ASN A 130 -1.86 -2.71 14.43
N ALA A 131 -1.38 -1.59 14.99
CA ALA A 131 -2.26 -0.51 15.48
C ALA A 131 -2.95 0.27 14.36
N GLY A 132 -2.53 0.05 13.11
CA GLY A 132 -3.02 0.80 11.96
C GLY A 132 -2.35 2.18 11.79
N TRP A 133 -2.73 2.90 10.72
CA TRP A 133 -2.21 4.22 10.38
C TRP A 133 -3.09 4.90 9.34
N LYS A 134 -2.90 6.20 9.16
CA LYS A 134 -3.63 6.99 8.17
C LYS A 134 -2.66 7.86 7.38
N LEU A 135 -2.80 7.87 6.04
CA LEU A 135 -2.11 8.77 5.13
C LEU A 135 -3.08 9.80 4.57
N GLN A 136 -2.71 11.06 4.66
CA GLN A 136 -3.48 12.19 4.19
C GLN A 136 -2.63 13.11 3.34
N VAL A 137 -3.27 13.97 2.51
CA VAL A 137 -2.60 14.98 1.71
C VAL A 137 -3.40 16.27 1.68
N SER A 138 -2.71 17.39 1.64
CA SER A 138 -3.27 18.72 1.34
C SER A 138 -2.39 19.44 0.35
N ASN A 139 -2.91 20.49 -0.29
CA ASN A 139 -2.09 21.39 -1.09
C ASN A 139 -2.42 22.85 -0.79
N ASP A 140 -1.43 23.72 -0.98
CA ASP A 140 -1.63 25.15 -1.07
C ASP A 140 -2.00 25.56 -2.50
N GLN A 141 -2.26 26.86 -2.71
CA GLN A 141 -2.59 27.38 -4.03
C GLN A 141 -1.41 27.27 -4.98
N PHE A 142 -1.66 26.90 -6.25
CA PHE A 142 -0.65 27.00 -7.30
C PHE A 142 -0.26 28.46 -7.53
N LYS A 143 1.03 28.79 -7.44
CA LYS A 143 1.57 30.14 -7.53
C LYS A 143 2.80 30.23 -8.41
N ALA A 144 2.92 31.37 -9.10
CA ALA A 144 4.14 31.84 -9.75
C ALA A 144 4.47 33.21 -9.12
N GLY A 145 5.40 33.24 -8.17
CA GLY A 145 5.64 34.42 -7.34
C GLY A 145 4.38 34.82 -6.57
N THR A 146 3.81 36.00 -6.88
CA THR A 146 2.57 36.52 -6.28
C THR A 146 1.31 36.18 -7.09
N GLU A 147 1.46 35.66 -8.31
CA GLU A 147 0.33 35.33 -9.17
C GLU A 147 -0.22 33.94 -8.81
N GLU A 148 -1.51 33.87 -8.51
CA GLU A 148 -2.20 32.64 -8.14
C GLU A 148 -2.96 32.04 -9.33
N LEU A 149 -2.91 30.72 -9.47
CA LEU A 149 -3.74 30.00 -10.43
C LEU A 149 -5.11 29.71 -9.81
N THR A 150 -5.89 30.79 -9.62
CA THR A 150 -7.16 30.78 -8.89
C THR A 150 -8.14 29.78 -9.49
N GLY A 151 -8.76 28.95 -8.65
CA GLY A 151 -9.74 27.95 -9.05
C GLY A 151 -9.14 26.71 -9.72
N ALA A 152 -7.80 26.57 -9.72
CA ALA A 152 -7.14 25.35 -10.14
C ALA A 152 -7.49 24.19 -9.19
N VAL A 153 -7.79 23.01 -9.74
CA VAL A 153 -8.15 21.80 -9.00
C VAL A 153 -7.26 20.66 -9.45
N LEU A 154 -6.47 20.13 -8.51
CA LEU A 154 -5.69 18.92 -8.69
C LEU A 154 -6.52 17.71 -8.27
N THR A 155 -6.67 16.74 -9.16
CA THR A 155 -7.43 15.50 -8.90
C THR A 155 -6.51 14.30 -9.06
N LEU A 156 -6.48 13.45 -8.04
CA LEU A 156 -5.80 12.15 -8.02
C LEU A 156 -6.88 11.08 -7.94
N LYS A 157 -7.01 10.23 -8.95
CA LYS A 157 -8.08 9.21 -9.03
C LYS A 157 -7.56 7.83 -9.41
N ASP A 158 -8.48 6.86 -9.49
CA ASP A 158 -8.18 5.47 -9.83
C ASP A 158 -7.09 4.86 -8.92
N ALA A 159 -7.14 5.21 -7.65
CA ALA A 159 -6.15 4.79 -6.67
C ALA A 159 -6.14 3.27 -6.48
N THR A 160 -4.94 2.69 -6.45
CA THR A 160 -4.73 1.26 -6.28
C THR A 160 -3.68 1.02 -5.19
N LEU A 161 -4.06 0.22 -4.18
CA LEU A 161 -3.13 -0.26 -3.15
C LEU A 161 -2.47 -1.55 -3.60
N ASN A 162 -1.14 -1.56 -3.60
CA ASN A 162 -0.32 -2.72 -3.93
C ASN A 162 0.70 -3.01 -2.83
N SER A 163 0.94 -4.30 -2.60
CA SER A 163 1.90 -4.81 -1.63
C SER A 163 2.11 -6.30 -1.85
N ALA A 164 3.25 -6.81 -1.39
CA ALA A 164 3.46 -8.25 -1.19
C ALA A 164 2.76 -8.77 0.09
N ASN A 165 2.24 -7.87 0.94
CA ASN A 165 1.56 -8.19 2.20
C ASN A 165 0.06 -8.43 1.98
N VAL A 166 -0.59 -9.13 2.92
CA VAL A 166 -1.97 -9.60 2.76
C VAL A 166 -3.01 -8.77 3.52
N SER A 167 -2.61 -8.07 4.58
CA SER A 167 -3.51 -7.28 5.44
C SER A 167 -3.77 -5.90 4.86
N LYS A 168 -4.66 -5.83 3.87
CA LYS A 168 -4.86 -4.68 3.00
C LYS A 168 -5.59 -3.52 3.69
N PRO A 169 -5.03 -2.28 3.65
CA PRO A 169 -5.75 -1.05 4.00
C PRO A 169 -6.90 -0.73 3.03
N THR A 170 -7.65 0.32 3.34
CA THR A 170 -8.58 0.97 2.41
C THR A 170 -7.98 2.26 1.86
N ASN A 171 -8.37 2.65 0.66
CA ASN A 171 -7.94 3.91 0.05
C ASN A 171 -9.13 4.70 -0.50
N ALA A 172 -8.99 6.02 -0.54
CA ALA A 172 -9.90 6.87 -1.27
C ALA A 172 -9.74 6.61 -2.78
N SER A 173 -10.82 6.39 -3.49
CA SER A 173 -10.79 6.19 -4.95
C SER A 173 -10.39 7.45 -5.70
N THR A 174 -10.67 8.61 -5.11
CA THR A 174 -10.40 9.94 -5.67
C THR A 174 -10.06 10.91 -4.54
N VAL A 175 -9.01 11.69 -4.73
CA VAL A 175 -8.58 12.79 -3.86
C VAL A 175 -8.67 14.09 -4.67
N ILE A 176 -9.36 15.09 -4.13
CA ILE A 176 -9.57 16.39 -4.80
C ILE A 176 -8.92 17.48 -3.95
N LEU A 177 -7.98 18.21 -4.54
CA LEU A 177 -7.17 19.22 -3.90
C LEU A 177 -7.41 20.58 -4.56
N ASN A 178 -7.99 21.51 -3.80
CA ASN A 178 -8.47 22.80 -4.30
C ASN A 178 -7.55 23.98 -3.93
N GLY A 179 -6.32 23.72 -3.50
CA GLY A 179 -5.38 24.76 -3.11
C GLY A 179 -5.78 25.54 -1.83
N ASN A 180 -6.60 24.95 -0.98
CA ASN A 180 -7.15 25.59 0.23
C ASN A 180 -6.53 25.03 1.53
N SER A 181 -5.48 24.23 1.41
CA SER A 181 -4.78 23.53 2.50
C SER A 181 -5.65 22.58 3.34
N LEU A 182 -6.86 22.25 2.88
CA LEU A 182 -7.69 21.26 3.54
C LEU A 182 -7.17 19.87 3.27
N THR A 183 -7.00 19.12 4.34
CA THR A 183 -6.49 17.75 4.31
C THR A 183 -7.53 16.78 3.74
N GLN A 184 -7.09 15.91 2.85
CA GLN A 184 -7.88 14.84 2.23
C GLN A 184 -7.30 13.48 2.60
N ASP A 185 -8.17 12.51 2.86
CA ASP A 185 -7.75 11.14 3.13
C ASP A 185 -7.26 10.44 1.85
N VAL A 186 -6.18 9.70 1.98
CA VAL A 186 -5.58 8.92 0.89
C VAL A 186 -5.68 7.42 1.19
N VAL A 187 -5.13 7.00 2.33
CA VAL A 187 -5.16 5.61 2.79
C VAL A 187 -5.53 5.58 4.25
N ASN A 188 -6.43 4.67 4.61
CA ASN A 188 -6.72 4.32 6.00
C ASN A 188 -6.42 2.84 6.23
N ALA A 189 -5.49 2.55 7.12
CA ALA A 189 -5.18 1.21 7.60
C ALA A 189 -5.76 1.07 9.01
N PRO A 190 -6.96 0.50 9.17
CA PRO A 190 -7.52 0.26 10.48
C PRO A 190 -6.65 -0.73 11.29
N GLU A 191 -6.95 -0.88 12.56
CA GLU A 191 -6.31 -1.89 13.41
C GLU A 191 -6.30 -3.27 12.72
N ASN A 192 -5.19 -3.99 12.84
CA ASN A 192 -4.92 -5.27 12.19
C ASN A 192 -4.75 -5.20 10.66
N SER A 193 -4.49 -4.02 10.10
CA SER A 193 -4.15 -3.87 8.69
C SER A 193 -2.93 -2.98 8.45
N GLY A 194 -2.40 -2.99 7.22
CA GLY A 194 -1.37 -2.07 6.77
C GLY A 194 0.06 -2.38 7.26
N MET A 195 0.30 -3.53 7.88
CA MET A 195 1.66 -3.95 8.24
C MET A 195 2.53 -4.19 7.00
N GLY A 196 3.80 -3.81 7.07
CA GLY A 196 4.79 -3.96 6.00
C GLY A 196 4.76 -2.79 5.01
N VAL A 197 5.19 -3.04 3.77
CA VAL A 197 5.33 -2.03 2.72
C VAL A 197 4.06 -1.95 1.88
N TRP A 198 3.51 -0.75 1.72
CA TRP A 198 2.31 -0.48 0.93
C TRP A 198 2.53 0.69 -0.01
N THR A 199 2.24 0.51 -1.30
CA THR A 199 2.16 1.59 -2.28
C THR A 199 0.70 1.93 -2.58
N ASN A 200 0.40 3.21 -2.69
CA ASN A 200 -0.88 3.72 -3.22
C ASN A 200 -0.58 4.48 -4.51
N ALA A 201 -0.92 3.89 -5.64
CA ALA A 201 -0.70 4.46 -6.96
C ALA A 201 -1.98 5.10 -7.50
N PHE A 202 -1.88 6.27 -8.14
CA PHE A 202 -2.98 6.94 -8.83
C PHE A 202 -2.92 6.66 -10.32
N GLY A 203 -3.65 5.64 -10.74
CA GLY A 203 -3.65 5.06 -12.08
C GLY A 203 -3.31 3.58 -12.06
N LYS A 204 -3.66 2.88 -13.15
CA LYS A 204 -3.52 1.41 -13.26
C LYS A 204 -2.57 0.98 -14.37
N THR A 205 -2.15 1.92 -15.20
CA THR A 205 -1.32 1.66 -16.39
C THR A 205 0.05 2.30 -16.22
N ILE A 206 1.03 1.78 -16.94
CA ILE A 206 2.35 2.38 -17.08
C ILE A 206 2.39 3.23 -18.36
N GLY A 207 3.25 4.25 -18.38
CA GLY A 207 3.59 5.01 -19.58
C GLY A 207 4.51 4.22 -20.49
N ALA A 208 4.48 4.54 -21.78
CA ALA A 208 5.39 3.97 -22.77
C ALA A 208 6.76 4.66 -22.75
N ASP A 209 6.78 5.97 -22.48
CA ASP A 209 7.93 6.85 -22.52
C ASP A 209 7.71 8.12 -21.67
N GLU A 210 8.69 9.03 -21.66
CA GLU A 210 8.66 10.32 -20.96
C GLU A 210 7.58 11.29 -21.42
N THR A 211 7.01 11.06 -22.62
CA THR A 211 5.93 11.91 -23.16
C THR A 211 4.55 11.44 -22.73
N SER A 212 4.45 10.22 -22.23
CA SER A 212 3.20 9.59 -21.82
C SER A 212 2.54 10.35 -20.67
N GLU A 213 1.21 10.43 -20.70
CA GLU A 213 0.40 11.16 -19.73
C GLU A 213 -0.49 10.24 -18.91
N ASN A 214 -0.49 10.47 -17.60
CA ASN A 214 -1.33 9.77 -16.64
C ASN A 214 -2.69 10.46 -16.51
N ALA A 215 -3.72 9.91 -17.15
CA ALA A 215 -5.08 10.44 -17.11
C ALA A 215 -5.76 10.36 -15.73
N SER A 216 -5.15 9.67 -14.78
CA SER A 216 -5.65 9.56 -13.40
C SER A 216 -5.18 10.68 -12.49
N VAL A 217 -4.19 11.48 -12.94
CA VAL A 217 -3.71 12.66 -12.23
C VAL A 217 -3.89 13.87 -13.13
N THR A 218 -4.78 14.78 -12.73
CA THR A 218 -5.19 15.89 -13.60
C THR A 218 -5.24 17.21 -12.85
N LEU A 219 -4.88 18.29 -13.56
CA LEU A 219 -5.03 19.67 -13.10
C LEU A 219 -6.05 20.39 -14.00
N ARG A 220 -7.22 20.70 -13.45
CA ARG A 220 -8.19 21.56 -14.12
C ARG A 220 -7.88 23.02 -13.79
N VAL A 221 -7.78 23.86 -14.80
CA VAL A 221 -7.60 25.32 -14.67
C VAL A 221 -8.75 26.02 -15.38
N PRO A 222 -9.50 26.91 -14.70
CA PRO A 222 -10.56 27.67 -15.33
C PRO A 222 -10.03 28.58 -16.45
N GLY A 223 -10.81 28.77 -17.49
CA GLY A 223 -10.44 29.62 -18.64
C GLY A 223 -10.22 31.07 -18.24
N GLU A 224 -11.04 31.57 -17.33
CA GLU A 224 -11.00 32.93 -16.80
C GLU A 224 -9.80 33.24 -15.90
N THR A 225 -9.14 32.19 -15.37
CA THR A 225 -7.97 32.37 -14.53
C THR A 225 -6.84 33.03 -15.30
N LYS A 226 -6.29 34.13 -14.76
CA LYS A 226 -5.09 34.77 -15.31
C LYS A 226 -3.92 33.79 -15.30
N LYS A 227 -3.20 33.71 -16.41
CA LYS A 227 -2.01 32.89 -16.55
C LYS A 227 -0.87 33.77 -17.05
N ALA A 228 0.21 33.87 -16.28
CA ALA A 228 1.43 34.55 -16.72
C ALA A 228 2.17 33.66 -17.72
N ALA A 229 2.58 34.22 -18.84
CA ALA A 229 3.37 33.48 -19.84
C ALA A 229 4.78 33.22 -19.31
N ASP A 230 5.35 32.06 -19.65
CA ASP A 230 6.72 31.66 -19.36
C ASP A 230 7.03 31.54 -17.85
N GLU A 231 6.00 31.49 -16.99
CA GLU A 231 6.11 31.36 -15.54
C GLU A 231 5.75 29.94 -15.06
N LYS A 232 6.56 29.38 -14.17
CA LYS A 232 6.30 28.09 -13.53
C LYS A 232 5.40 28.26 -12.32
N TYR A 233 4.17 27.74 -12.39
CA TYR A 233 3.27 27.64 -11.24
C TYR A 233 3.56 26.41 -10.40
N VAL A 234 3.74 26.58 -9.11
CA VAL A 234 4.08 25.52 -8.15
C VAL A 234 3.05 25.50 -7.01
N THR A 235 2.71 24.33 -6.53
CA THR A 235 2.01 24.09 -5.27
C THR A 235 2.84 23.16 -4.40
N THR A 236 2.71 23.28 -3.09
CA THR A 236 3.28 22.33 -2.14
C THR A 236 2.24 21.30 -1.77
N LEU A 237 2.55 20.03 -1.98
CA LEU A 237 1.76 18.91 -1.48
C LEU A 237 2.31 18.51 -0.10
N THR A 238 1.49 18.66 0.93
CA THR A 238 1.85 18.23 2.29
C THR A 238 1.23 16.88 2.58
N TRP A 239 2.07 15.86 2.67
CA TRP A 239 1.69 14.50 3.01
C TRP A 239 1.86 14.27 4.51
N THR A 240 0.83 13.78 5.16
CA THR A 240 0.80 13.55 6.61
C THR A 240 0.48 12.08 6.89
N LEU A 241 1.40 11.42 7.59
CA LEU A 241 1.22 10.05 8.07
C LEU A 241 1.00 10.08 9.59
N THR A 242 -0.10 9.49 10.05
CA THR A 242 -0.44 9.40 11.47
C THR A 242 -0.57 7.94 11.89
N ASP A 243 -0.31 7.66 13.16
CA ASP A 243 -0.41 6.33 13.79
C ASP A 243 -1.80 6.03 14.37
N THR A 244 -2.76 6.90 14.11
CA THR A 244 -4.15 6.76 14.54
C THR A 244 -5.04 6.58 13.30
N PRO A 245 -5.49 5.35 13.01
CA PRO A 245 -6.54 5.12 12.00
C PRO A 245 -7.89 5.68 12.48
N ASP A 246 -8.83 5.85 11.56
CA ASP A 246 -10.23 6.17 11.89
C ASP A 246 -10.97 4.94 12.43
#